data_96fabb6d85c1c2fb7361ab824b8e0c68
#
_entry.id   96fabb6d85c1c2fb7361ab824b8e0c68
#
_cell.length_a   1.000
_cell.length_b   1.000
_cell.length_c   1.000
_cell.angle_alpha   90.00
_cell.angle_beta   90.00
_cell.angle_gamma   90.00
#
_symmetry.space_group_name_H-M   'P 1'
#
loop_
_entity.id
_entity.type
_entity.pdbx_description
1 polymer ?
#
loop_
_entity_poly.entity_id
_entity_poly.type
_entity_poly.pdbx_seq_one_letter_code
_entity_poly.pdbx_strand_id
1 'polypeptide(L)'
;NIINQSEIDKGKKQTAKPLIRIEQIRNIKVFLGKKSINSTKKFILIENAHLLNEASSNCLLKTLEEPINGVFILITSRLNLLLDTIISRCQTIRFKPYSNQELKQFIDQSKYENTDLYSDNELLENLIFISNGSPGKLLDNIEVWNQISENIKHAIKLPLKNYENILFLAKNICNDLDLDQQEFLLNYMQRNWWRRTKNKKIADILENIKNNINSNVQPRISWEVGLLKIKLEN
;
A
#
# COMPACT_ATOMS: atom_id res chain seq x y z
N ASN A 1 23.18 7.72 3.34
CA ASN A 1 22.98 6.53 2.54
C ASN A 1 21.55 6.05 2.75
N ILE A 2 20.82 5.82 1.68
CA ILE A 2 19.42 5.35 1.69
C ILE A 2 19.44 3.87 1.34
N ILE A 3 18.78 3.06 2.17
CA ILE A 3 18.58 1.63 1.91
C ILE A 3 17.10 1.39 1.72
N ASN A 4 16.76 1.07 0.49
CA ASN A 4 15.42 0.66 0.08
C ASN A 4 15.38 -0.86 -0.07
N GLN A 5 14.18 -1.41 -0.29
CA GLN A 5 14.05 -2.79 -0.77
C GLN A 5 15.00 -2.98 -1.97
N SER A 6 15.69 -4.12 -2.02
CA SER A 6 16.57 -4.42 -3.14
C SER A 6 15.83 -4.21 -4.46
N GLU A 7 16.41 -3.46 -5.39
CA GLU A 7 15.90 -3.38 -6.75
C GLU A 7 15.75 -4.82 -7.27
N ILE A 8 14.52 -5.18 -7.59
CA ILE A 8 14.22 -6.49 -8.17
C ILE A 8 14.74 -6.41 -9.58
N ASP A 9 15.60 -7.35 -9.96
CA ASP A 9 16.14 -7.48 -11.31
C ASP A 9 15.05 -7.20 -12.35
N LYS A 10 15.20 -6.12 -13.09
CA LYS A 10 14.32 -5.76 -14.20
C LYS A 10 14.27 -6.91 -15.20
N GLY A 11 13.26 -7.77 -15.07
CA GLY A 11 13.07 -8.86 -16.04
C GLY A 11 12.57 -10.20 -15.49
N LYS A 12 12.55 -10.43 -14.17
CA LYS A 12 11.94 -11.64 -13.59
C LYS A 12 10.62 -11.33 -12.93
N LYS A 13 9.55 -12.06 -13.30
CA LYS A 13 8.24 -11.99 -12.63
C LYS A 13 8.43 -12.10 -11.12
N GLN A 14 7.95 -11.10 -10.38
CA GLN A 14 8.06 -10.99 -8.93
C GLN A 14 7.26 -12.10 -8.25
N THR A 15 7.93 -13.15 -7.78
CA THR A 15 7.33 -14.15 -6.89
C THR A 15 7.87 -14.07 -5.46
N ALA A 16 8.91 -13.27 -5.21
CA ALA A 16 9.53 -13.15 -3.89
C ALA A 16 9.08 -11.87 -3.18
N LYS A 17 8.67 -12.02 -1.90
CA LYS A 17 8.35 -10.86 -1.04
C LYS A 17 9.57 -9.93 -0.93
N PRO A 18 9.37 -8.61 -0.97
CA PRO A 18 10.45 -7.65 -0.82
C PRO A 18 11.14 -7.83 0.55
N LEU A 19 12.49 -7.84 0.56
CA LEU A 19 13.29 -8.02 1.76
C LEU A 19 14.51 -7.09 1.73
N ILE A 20 14.93 -6.59 2.89
CA ILE A 20 16.22 -5.93 3.06
C ILE A 20 17.25 -7.00 3.39
N ARG A 21 18.22 -7.18 2.48
CA ARG A 21 19.23 -8.24 2.57
C ARG A 21 20.40 -7.84 3.47
N ILE A 22 21.04 -8.85 4.07
CA ILE A 22 22.18 -8.65 4.97
C ILE A 22 23.36 -7.89 4.32
N GLU A 23 23.57 -8.06 3.01
CA GLU A 23 24.62 -7.37 2.25
C GLU A 23 24.43 -5.85 2.28
N GLN A 24 23.16 -5.38 2.20
CA GLN A 24 22.83 -3.95 2.27
C GLN A 24 23.19 -3.39 3.64
N ILE A 25 22.97 -4.14 4.71
CA ILE A 25 23.35 -3.74 6.08
C ILE A 25 24.87 -3.78 6.27
N ARG A 26 25.56 -4.78 5.71
CA ARG A 26 27.04 -4.83 5.73
C ARG A 26 27.67 -3.65 5.04
N ASN A 27 27.10 -3.18 3.95
CA ASN A 27 27.56 -1.99 3.23
C ASN A 27 27.47 -0.70 4.08
N ILE A 28 26.55 -0.64 5.06
CA ILE A 28 26.51 0.45 6.04
C ILE A 28 27.81 0.51 6.84
N LYS A 29 28.34 -0.63 7.32
CA LYS A 29 29.61 -0.65 8.08
C LYS A 29 30.76 -0.14 7.25
N VAL A 30 30.83 -0.53 5.97
CA VAL A 30 31.85 -0.03 5.05
C VAL A 30 31.70 1.49 4.83
N PHE A 31 30.47 1.97 4.67
CA PHE A 31 30.20 3.41 4.55
C PHE A 31 30.59 4.19 5.80
N LEU A 32 30.28 3.65 6.97
CA LEU A 32 30.60 4.27 8.27
C LEU A 32 32.12 4.32 8.52
N GLY A 33 32.86 3.31 8.09
CA GLY A 33 34.32 3.26 8.21
C GLY A 33 35.10 4.23 7.31
N LYS A 34 34.48 4.77 6.26
CA LYS A 34 35.15 5.75 5.39
C LYS A 34 35.29 7.10 6.09
N LYS A 35 36.44 7.78 5.91
CA LYS A 35 36.61 9.15 6.41
C LYS A 35 35.60 10.10 5.72
N SER A 36 34.95 10.94 6.51
CA SER A 36 34.08 12.00 5.97
C SER A 36 34.95 13.20 5.58
N ILE A 37 34.70 13.74 4.39
CA ILE A 37 35.49 14.88 3.88
C ILE A 37 34.99 16.19 4.49
N ASN A 38 33.68 16.36 4.67
CA ASN A 38 33.06 17.64 5.04
C ASN A 38 32.05 17.60 6.21
N SER A 39 31.84 16.45 6.87
CA SER A 39 30.86 16.35 7.95
C SER A 39 31.34 15.46 9.09
N THR A 40 31.01 15.85 10.33
CA THR A 40 31.33 15.08 11.53
C THR A 40 30.38 13.90 11.76
N LYS A 41 29.18 13.92 11.16
CA LYS A 41 28.14 12.87 11.33
C LYS A 41 27.72 12.29 10.00
N LYS A 42 27.48 10.98 9.98
CA LYS A 42 26.91 10.25 8.84
C LYS A 42 25.47 9.91 9.13
N PHE A 43 24.58 10.05 8.16
CA PHE A 43 23.17 9.71 8.26
C PHE A 43 22.90 8.46 7.43
N ILE A 44 22.21 7.50 8.04
CA ILE A 44 21.76 6.26 7.43
C ILE A 44 20.24 6.24 7.53
N LEU A 45 19.57 6.18 6.38
CA LEU A 45 18.13 6.05 6.29
C LEU A 45 17.79 4.64 5.82
N ILE A 46 16.97 3.92 6.59
CA ILE A 46 16.45 2.60 6.23
C ILE A 46 14.93 2.71 6.11
N GLU A 47 14.46 2.72 4.87
CA GLU A 47 13.03 2.72 4.58
C GLU A 47 12.45 1.32 4.66
N ASN A 48 11.17 1.22 5.04
CA ASN A 48 10.48 -0.06 5.24
C ASN A 48 11.27 -1.03 6.13
N ALA A 49 11.80 -0.54 7.25
CA ALA A 49 12.66 -1.32 8.13
C ALA A 49 12.02 -2.64 8.62
N HIS A 50 10.70 -2.78 8.56
CA HIS A 50 9.99 -4.04 8.83
C HIS A 50 10.26 -5.16 7.80
N LEU A 51 10.93 -4.84 6.68
CA LEU A 51 11.37 -5.83 5.69
C LEU A 51 12.76 -6.42 5.99
N LEU A 52 13.38 -6.02 7.10
CA LEU A 52 14.59 -6.67 7.60
C LEU A 52 14.28 -8.12 7.97
N ASN A 53 15.01 -9.08 7.39
CA ASN A 53 14.96 -10.45 7.86
C ASN A 53 15.80 -10.63 9.15
N GLU A 54 15.73 -11.78 9.79
CA GLU A 54 16.41 -12.04 11.04
C GLU A 54 17.93 -11.80 10.93
N ALA A 55 18.56 -12.27 9.85
CA ALA A 55 20.01 -12.12 9.63
C ALA A 55 20.40 -10.63 9.45
N SER A 56 19.60 -9.86 8.72
CA SER A 56 19.80 -8.42 8.53
C SER A 56 19.59 -7.65 9.83
N SER A 57 18.56 -8.02 10.59
CA SER A 57 18.24 -7.41 11.90
C SER A 57 19.37 -7.63 12.89
N ASN A 58 19.89 -8.85 13.00
CA ASN A 58 21.02 -9.19 13.88
C ASN A 58 22.33 -8.49 13.45
N CYS A 59 22.52 -8.31 12.13
CA CYS A 59 23.67 -7.55 11.63
C CYS A 59 23.54 -6.06 11.97
N LEU A 60 22.33 -5.50 11.89
CA LEU A 60 22.04 -4.10 12.25
C LEU A 60 22.23 -3.87 13.74
N LEU A 61 21.79 -4.79 14.61
CA LEU A 61 21.98 -4.70 16.07
C LEU A 61 23.45 -4.51 16.43
N LYS A 62 24.34 -5.33 15.87
CA LYS A 62 25.78 -5.21 16.10
C LYS A 62 26.32 -3.84 15.70
N THR A 63 25.73 -3.23 14.66
CA THR A 63 26.12 -1.91 14.20
C THR A 63 25.57 -0.79 15.09
N LEU A 64 24.37 -0.97 15.66
CA LEU A 64 23.77 -0.01 16.59
C LEU A 64 24.47 0.00 17.97
N GLU A 65 25.11 -1.12 18.37
CA GLU A 65 25.85 -1.25 19.63
C GLU A 65 27.28 -0.68 19.56
N GLU A 66 27.86 -0.61 18.37
CA GLU A 66 29.19 -0.06 18.17
C GLU A 66 29.18 1.48 18.31
N PRO A 67 30.21 2.09 18.95
CA PRO A 67 30.32 3.55 19.05
C PRO A 67 30.68 4.14 17.68
N ILE A 68 29.68 4.48 16.88
CA ILE A 68 29.86 4.95 15.50
C ILE A 68 29.41 6.41 15.39
N ASN A 69 30.17 7.22 14.67
CA ASN A 69 29.78 8.60 14.30
C ASN A 69 28.67 8.60 13.22
N GLY A 70 27.54 7.95 13.51
CA GLY A 70 26.42 7.82 12.60
C GLY A 70 25.07 8.03 13.30
N VAL A 71 24.13 8.59 12.56
CA VAL A 71 22.72 8.71 12.96
C VAL A 71 21.92 7.75 12.11
N PHE A 72 21.21 6.82 12.74
CA PHE A 72 20.31 5.88 12.07
C PHE A 72 18.88 6.38 12.14
N ILE A 73 18.20 6.40 11.00
CA ILE A 73 16.78 6.71 10.87
C ILE A 73 16.11 5.50 10.23
N LEU A 74 15.29 4.81 11.02
CA LEU A 74 14.50 3.66 10.57
C LEU A 74 13.07 4.11 10.36
N ILE A 75 12.53 3.93 9.16
CA ILE A 75 11.15 4.26 8.83
C ILE A 75 10.37 2.96 8.68
N THR A 76 9.26 2.84 9.39
CA THR A 76 8.39 1.68 9.31
C THR A 76 6.92 2.04 9.55
N SER A 77 6.02 1.41 8.81
CA SER A 77 4.58 1.43 9.07
C SER A 77 4.12 0.29 9.99
N ARG A 78 5.01 -0.67 10.29
CA ARG A 78 4.70 -1.90 11.05
C ARG A 78 5.75 -2.12 12.14
N LEU A 79 5.65 -1.33 13.21
CA LEU A 79 6.62 -1.38 14.31
C LEU A 79 6.69 -2.77 14.97
N ASN A 80 5.56 -3.47 15.03
CA ASN A 80 5.45 -4.83 15.58
C ASN A 80 6.19 -5.91 14.82
N LEU A 81 6.70 -5.63 13.62
CA LEU A 81 7.52 -6.56 12.83
C LEU A 81 9.03 -6.32 13.02
N LEU A 82 9.42 -5.26 13.72
CA LEU A 82 10.80 -5.04 14.11
C LEU A 82 11.11 -5.82 15.39
N LEU A 83 12.36 -6.26 15.52
CA LEU A 83 12.84 -6.88 16.76
C LEU A 83 12.79 -5.87 17.91
N ASP A 84 12.30 -6.29 19.08
CA ASP A 84 12.24 -5.46 20.29
C ASP A 84 13.64 -4.95 20.70
N THR A 85 14.67 -5.72 20.40
CA THR A 85 16.07 -5.35 20.61
C THR A 85 16.52 -4.17 19.75
N ILE A 86 15.98 -3.98 18.54
CA ILE A 86 16.21 -2.80 17.71
C ILE A 86 15.42 -1.62 18.28
N ILE A 87 14.14 -1.85 18.60
CA ILE A 87 13.25 -0.81 19.13
C ILE A 87 13.81 -0.20 20.42
N SER A 88 14.35 -1.04 21.32
CA SER A 88 14.91 -0.59 22.61
C SER A 88 16.17 0.30 22.47
N ARG A 89 16.85 0.23 21.32
CA ARG A 89 18.04 1.05 21.00
C ARG A 89 17.74 2.29 20.17
N CYS A 90 16.47 2.49 19.82
CA CYS A 90 16.02 3.62 19.01
C CYS A 90 15.03 4.49 19.78
N GLN A 91 15.12 5.80 19.57
CA GLN A 91 14.05 6.69 19.98
C GLN A 91 12.88 6.58 19.00
N THR A 92 11.72 6.13 19.48
CA THR A 92 10.54 6.00 18.65
C THR A 92 9.80 7.34 18.54
N ILE A 93 9.62 7.82 17.29
CA ILE A 93 8.81 8.98 16.96
C ILE A 93 7.58 8.50 16.19
N ARG A 94 6.39 8.72 16.75
CA ARG A 94 5.13 8.31 16.11
C ARG A 94 4.53 9.46 15.33
N PHE A 95 4.25 9.23 14.06
CA PHE A 95 3.49 10.12 13.20
C PHE A 95 2.01 9.72 13.24
N LYS A 96 1.17 10.70 13.50
CA LYS A 96 -0.29 10.50 13.44
C LYS A 96 -0.77 10.54 12.00
N PRO A 97 -1.77 9.71 11.61
CA PRO A 97 -2.41 9.85 10.32
C PRO A 97 -3.09 11.22 10.22
N TYR A 98 -3.13 11.76 9.02
CA TYR A 98 -3.86 13.00 8.73
C TYR A 98 -5.37 12.77 8.86
N SER A 99 -6.08 13.79 9.34
CA SER A 99 -7.54 13.83 9.31
C SER A 99 -8.06 14.00 7.87
N ASN A 100 -9.33 13.67 7.65
CA ASN A 100 -9.93 13.86 6.33
C ASN A 100 -9.90 15.33 5.85
N GLN A 101 -10.00 16.28 6.79
CA GLN A 101 -9.90 17.71 6.47
C GLN A 101 -8.50 18.12 6.04
N GLU A 102 -7.48 17.64 6.74
CA GLU A 102 -6.08 17.90 6.37
C GLU A 102 -5.73 17.26 5.02
N LEU A 103 -6.26 16.07 4.72
CA LEU A 103 -6.07 15.44 3.41
C LEU A 103 -6.78 16.21 2.29
N LYS A 104 -7.97 16.78 2.53
CA LYS A 104 -8.62 17.68 1.57
C LYS A 104 -7.75 18.90 1.29
N GLN A 105 -7.28 19.59 2.35
CA GLN A 105 -6.39 20.73 2.20
C GLN A 105 -5.09 20.38 1.47
N PHE A 106 -4.54 19.17 1.71
CA PHE A 106 -3.36 18.70 1.01
C PHE A 106 -3.59 18.57 -0.50
N ILE A 107 -4.75 18.06 -0.94
CA ILE A 107 -5.09 17.97 -2.37
C ILE A 107 -5.29 19.36 -2.96
N ASP A 108 -6.00 20.26 -2.26
CA ASP A 108 -6.25 21.63 -2.71
C ASP A 108 -4.96 22.42 -2.96
N GLN A 109 -3.88 22.10 -2.25
CA GLN A 109 -2.54 22.67 -2.41
C GLN A 109 -1.67 21.92 -3.41
N SER A 110 -2.12 20.78 -3.93
CA SER A 110 -1.37 19.92 -4.82
C SER A 110 -1.68 20.20 -6.30
N LYS A 111 -0.86 19.66 -7.21
CA LYS A 111 -1.07 19.76 -8.66
C LYS A 111 -2.36 19.09 -9.17
N TYR A 112 -3.11 18.43 -8.29
CA TYR A 112 -4.35 17.73 -8.60
C TYR A 112 -5.60 18.64 -8.51
N GLU A 113 -5.43 19.94 -8.23
CA GLU A 113 -6.51 20.93 -8.07
C GLU A 113 -7.41 21.07 -9.32
N ASN A 114 -6.93 20.71 -10.51
CA ASN A 114 -7.62 20.83 -11.79
C ASN A 114 -8.15 19.49 -12.35
N THR A 115 -8.33 18.47 -11.54
CA THR A 115 -8.85 17.17 -11.99
C THR A 115 -10.37 17.10 -11.79
N ASP A 116 -11.08 16.33 -12.65
CA ASP A 116 -12.53 16.04 -12.53
C ASP A 116 -12.92 15.40 -11.19
N LEU A 117 -11.95 15.12 -10.30
CA LEU A 117 -12.15 14.63 -8.95
C LEU A 117 -13.00 15.56 -8.07
N TYR A 118 -12.93 16.89 -8.31
CA TYR A 118 -13.71 17.87 -7.55
C TYR A 118 -15.17 17.94 -7.99
N SER A 119 -15.48 17.45 -9.19
CA SER A 119 -16.86 17.38 -9.68
C SER A 119 -17.65 16.26 -8.99
N ASP A 120 -16.98 15.23 -8.45
CA ASP A 120 -17.60 14.12 -7.71
C ASP A 120 -17.09 14.08 -6.24
N ASN A 121 -17.78 14.82 -5.38
CA ASN A 121 -17.50 14.86 -3.94
C ASN A 121 -17.56 13.47 -3.29
N GLU A 122 -18.42 12.56 -3.78
CA GLU A 122 -18.54 11.20 -3.24
C GLU A 122 -17.29 10.39 -3.54
N LEU A 123 -16.76 10.51 -4.75
CA LEU A 123 -15.50 9.86 -5.15
C LEU A 123 -14.35 10.32 -4.26
N LEU A 124 -14.16 11.64 -4.14
CA LEU A 124 -13.07 12.20 -3.34
C LEU A 124 -13.14 11.75 -1.87
N GLU A 125 -14.33 11.76 -1.26
CA GLU A 125 -14.51 11.28 0.11
C GLU A 125 -14.19 9.79 0.27
N ASN A 126 -14.51 8.96 -0.72
CA ASN A 126 -14.19 7.55 -0.70
C ASN A 126 -12.67 7.34 -0.81
N LEU A 127 -11.98 8.04 -1.72
CA LEU A 127 -10.52 7.98 -1.88
C LEU A 127 -9.77 8.43 -0.62
N ILE A 128 -10.22 9.53 0.00
CA ILE A 128 -9.68 10.02 1.28
C ILE A 128 -9.85 8.96 2.37
N PHE A 129 -11.03 8.36 2.47
CA PHE A 129 -11.29 7.36 3.49
C PHE A 129 -10.39 6.14 3.37
N ILE A 130 -10.25 5.58 2.15
CA ILE A 130 -9.42 4.39 1.92
C ILE A 130 -7.91 4.66 2.00
N SER A 131 -7.49 5.93 1.96
CA SER A 131 -6.09 6.31 2.17
C SER A 131 -5.63 6.21 3.62
N ASN A 132 -6.57 6.04 4.58
CA ASN A 132 -6.29 5.90 6.01
C ASN A 132 -5.36 6.98 6.57
N GLY A 133 -5.55 8.23 6.16
CA GLY A 133 -4.77 9.38 6.65
C GLY A 133 -3.36 9.50 6.07
N SER A 134 -3.04 8.78 4.99
CA SER A 134 -1.76 8.87 4.29
C SER A 134 -1.87 9.71 3.02
N PRO A 135 -1.18 10.88 2.93
CA PRO A 135 -1.17 11.70 1.72
C PRO A 135 -0.60 10.95 0.49
N GLY A 136 0.52 10.22 0.67
CA GLY A 136 1.11 9.43 -0.41
C GLY A 136 0.12 8.39 -0.94
N LYS A 137 -0.51 7.61 -0.05
CA LYS A 137 -1.50 6.61 -0.44
C LYS A 137 -2.73 7.23 -1.11
N LEU A 138 -3.08 8.48 -0.76
CA LEU A 138 -4.17 9.20 -1.41
C LEU A 138 -3.81 9.54 -2.86
N LEU A 139 -2.59 10.01 -3.11
CA LEU A 139 -2.10 10.29 -4.47
C LEU A 139 -2.04 9.01 -5.31
N ASP A 140 -1.50 7.91 -4.75
CA ASP A 140 -1.48 6.61 -5.43
C ASP A 140 -2.90 6.13 -5.78
N ASN A 141 -3.85 6.28 -4.86
CA ASN A 141 -5.26 5.93 -5.08
C ASN A 141 -5.90 6.76 -6.21
N ILE A 142 -5.57 8.05 -6.29
CA ILE A 142 -6.05 8.93 -7.37
C ILE A 142 -5.47 8.47 -8.72
N GLU A 143 -4.18 8.18 -8.77
CA GLU A 143 -3.54 7.69 -10.00
C GLU A 143 -4.14 6.38 -10.47
N VAL A 144 -4.31 5.41 -9.56
CA VAL A 144 -4.94 4.13 -9.88
C VAL A 144 -6.36 4.33 -10.37
N TRP A 145 -7.17 5.18 -9.71
CA TRP A 145 -8.52 5.48 -10.16
C TRP A 145 -8.56 6.04 -11.59
N ASN A 146 -7.65 6.94 -11.92
CA ASN A 146 -7.57 7.52 -13.26
C ASN A 146 -7.18 6.50 -14.34
N GLN A 147 -6.43 5.46 -13.99
CA GLN A 147 -6.04 4.38 -14.89
C GLN A 147 -7.17 3.37 -15.14
N ILE A 148 -8.15 3.25 -14.25
CA ILE A 148 -9.28 2.34 -14.40
C ILE A 148 -10.18 2.82 -15.55
N SER A 149 -10.53 1.89 -16.45
CA SER A 149 -11.41 2.19 -17.58
C SER A 149 -12.82 2.62 -17.16
N GLU A 150 -13.43 3.53 -17.91
CA GLU A 150 -14.79 4.02 -17.62
C GLU A 150 -15.82 2.88 -17.63
N ASN A 151 -15.59 1.84 -18.43
CA ASN A 151 -16.46 0.66 -18.46
C ASN A 151 -16.51 -0.03 -17.10
N ILE A 152 -15.36 -0.20 -16.43
CA ILE A 152 -15.30 -0.78 -15.08
C ILE A 152 -15.95 0.18 -14.09
N LYS A 153 -15.62 1.48 -14.11
CA LYS A 153 -16.20 2.49 -13.23
C LYS A 153 -17.73 2.54 -13.29
N HIS A 154 -18.30 2.42 -14.50
CA HIS A 154 -19.75 2.34 -14.68
C HIS A 154 -20.35 1.01 -14.20
N ALA A 155 -19.67 -0.09 -14.48
CA ALA A 155 -20.18 -1.43 -14.17
C ALA A 155 -20.19 -1.75 -12.65
N ILE A 156 -19.29 -1.12 -11.87
CA ILE A 156 -19.28 -1.28 -10.40
C ILE A 156 -20.38 -0.50 -9.67
N LYS A 157 -21.22 0.27 -10.39
CA LYS A 157 -22.36 0.96 -9.77
C LYS A 157 -23.46 -0.04 -9.43
N LEU A 158 -23.94 -0.03 -8.18
CA LEU A 158 -25.07 -0.85 -7.76
C LEU A 158 -26.41 -0.28 -8.29
N PRO A 159 -27.41 -1.13 -8.51
CA PRO A 159 -27.41 -2.61 -8.40
C PRO A 159 -26.78 -3.29 -9.63
N LEU A 160 -26.19 -4.46 -9.43
CA LEU A 160 -25.68 -5.29 -10.51
C LEU A 160 -26.86 -5.96 -11.25
N LYS A 161 -27.10 -5.56 -12.51
CA LYS A 161 -28.38 -5.86 -13.18
C LYS A 161 -28.45 -7.26 -13.82
N ASN A 162 -27.46 -7.66 -14.62
CA ASN A 162 -27.52 -8.86 -15.43
C ASN A 162 -26.35 -9.79 -15.17
N TYR A 163 -26.57 -11.13 -15.23
CA TYR A 163 -25.54 -12.13 -15.02
C TYR A 163 -24.41 -12.03 -16.05
N GLU A 164 -24.75 -11.78 -17.33
CA GLU A 164 -23.77 -11.59 -18.39
C GLU A 164 -22.84 -10.40 -18.14
N ASN A 165 -23.41 -9.28 -17.71
CA ASN A 165 -22.65 -8.08 -17.37
C ASN A 165 -21.71 -8.31 -16.18
N ILE A 166 -22.11 -9.15 -15.22
CA ILE A 166 -21.29 -9.51 -14.05
C ILE A 166 -20.06 -10.33 -14.49
N LEU A 167 -20.28 -11.36 -15.32
CA LEU A 167 -19.18 -12.18 -15.84
C LEU A 167 -18.24 -11.36 -16.73
N PHE A 168 -18.81 -10.46 -17.54
CA PHE A 168 -18.02 -9.55 -18.36
C PHE A 168 -17.20 -8.57 -17.50
N LEU A 169 -17.79 -8.01 -16.44
CA LEU A 169 -17.10 -7.15 -15.49
C LEU A 169 -15.93 -7.89 -14.82
N ALA A 170 -16.16 -9.09 -14.30
CA ALA A 170 -15.10 -9.91 -13.69
C ALA A 170 -13.94 -10.18 -14.67
N LYS A 171 -14.27 -10.48 -15.93
CA LYS A 171 -13.27 -10.67 -16.99
C LYS A 171 -12.47 -9.39 -17.23
N ASN A 172 -13.13 -8.24 -17.36
CA ASN A 172 -12.43 -6.96 -17.62
C ASN A 172 -11.54 -6.57 -16.45
N ILE A 173 -12.00 -6.71 -15.22
CA ILE A 173 -11.20 -6.45 -14.02
C ILE A 173 -9.91 -7.27 -14.05
N CYS A 174 -10.00 -8.56 -14.37
CA CYS A 174 -8.82 -9.43 -14.36
C CYS A 174 -7.89 -9.23 -15.56
N ASN A 175 -8.39 -8.72 -16.69
CA ASN A 175 -7.58 -8.48 -17.88
C ASN A 175 -6.88 -7.12 -17.85
N ASP A 176 -7.58 -6.10 -17.33
CA ASP A 176 -7.17 -4.70 -17.42
C ASP A 176 -6.43 -4.23 -16.17
N LEU A 177 -6.65 -4.89 -15.01
CA LEU A 177 -6.10 -4.48 -13.73
C LEU A 177 -5.11 -5.52 -13.18
N ASP A 178 -3.96 -5.06 -12.68
CA ASP A 178 -3.06 -5.86 -11.89
C ASP A 178 -3.61 -6.16 -10.48
N LEU A 179 -2.90 -6.97 -9.68
CA LEU A 179 -3.39 -7.39 -8.37
C LEU A 179 -3.52 -6.23 -7.38
N ASP A 180 -2.61 -5.25 -7.43
CA ASP A 180 -2.64 -4.08 -6.54
C ASP A 180 -3.82 -3.16 -6.90
N GLN A 181 -4.08 -2.98 -8.19
CA GLN A 181 -5.23 -2.24 -8.70
C GLN A 181 -6.56 -2.95 -8.38
N GLN A 182 -6.59 -4.29 -8.43
CA GLN A 182 -7.77 -5.07 -8.00
C GLN A 182 -8.02 -4.93 -6.50
N GLU A 183 -6.98 -4.94 -5.66
CA GLU A 183 -7.12 -4.70 -4.22
C GLU A 183 -7.64 -3.28 -3.95
N PHE A 184 -7.12 -2.28 -4.65
CA PHE A 184 -7.63 -0.92 -4.57
C PHE A 184 -9.12 -0.86 -4.93
N LEU A 185 -9.52 -1.48 -6.06
CA LEU A 185 -10.90 -1.51 -6.51
C LEU A 185 -11.84 -2.15 -5.47
N LEU A 186 -11.42 -3.26 -4.84
CA LEU A 186 -12.18 -3.91 -3.76
C LEU A 186 -12.36 -2.99 -2.55
N ASN A 187 -11.30 -2.31 -2.11
CA ASN A 187 -11.39 -1.35 -1.00
C ASN A 187 -12.32 -0.19 -1.33
N TYR A 188 -12.27 0.32 -2.56
CA TYR A 188 -13.18 1.36 -3.04
C TYR A 188 -14.64 0.89 -3.07
N MET A 189 -14.90 -0.28 -3.67
CA MET A 189 -16.24 -0.86 -3.75
C MET A 189 -16.80 -1.13 -2.34
N GLN A 190 -15.99 -1.69 -1.44
CA GLN A 190 -16.40 -1.95 -0.05
C GLN A 190 -16.84 -0.66 0.64
N ARG A 191 -16.08 0.42 0.52
CA ARG A 191 -16.43 1.72 1.09
C ARG A 191 -17.68 2.32 0.45
N ASN A 192 -17.73 2.37 -0.89
CA ASN A 192 -18.81 2.99 -1.65
C ASN A 192 -20.14 2.24 -1.44
N TRP A 193 -20.11 0.92 -1.55
CA TRP A 193 -21.31 0.10 -1.40
C TRP A 193 -21.80 0.04 0.05
N TRP A 194 -20.88 0.02 1.03
CA TRP A 194 -21.26 0.15 2.43
C TRP A 194 -22.01 1.46 2.73
N ARG A 195 -21.57 2.57 2.16
CA ARG A 195 -22.27 3.86 2.35
C ARG A 195 -23.71 3.80 1.85
N ARG A 196 -23.95 3.12 0.73
CA ARG A 196 -25.24 3.05 0.05
C ARG A 196 -26.18 1.99 0.63
N THR A 197 -25.67 0.82 0.95
CA THR A 197 -26.50 -0.35 1.32
C THR A 197 -26.52 -0.64 2.79
N LYS A 198 -25.44 -0.34 3.53
CA LYS A 198 -25.22 -0.78 4.91
C LYS A 198 -25.32 -2.30 5.08
N ASN A 199 -25.21 -3.05 4.00
CA ASN A 199 -25.35 -4.50 3.99
C ASN A 199 -24.03 -5.17 4.34
N LYS A 200 -23.98 -5.80 5.53
CA LYS A 200 -22.78 -6.48 6.02
C LYS A 200 -22.39 -7.66 5.12
N LYS A 201 -23.36 -8.40 4.58
CA LYS A 201 -23.08 -9.56 3.72
C LYS A 201 -22.30 -9.16 2.47
N ILE A 202 -22.66 -8.02 1.86
CA ILE A 202 -21.92 -7.50 0.69
C ILE A 202 -20.46 -7.16 1.08
N ALA A 203 -20.26 -6.53 2.23
CA ALA A 203 -18.92 -6.21 2.72
C ALA A 203 -18.10 -7.48 2.98
N ASP A 204 -18.70 -8.50 3.61
CA ASP A 204 -18.06 -9.79 3.88
C ASP A 204 -17.70 -10.54 2.58
N ILE A 205 -18.55 -10.46 1.54
CA ILE A 205 -18.27 -11.07 0.23
C ILE A 205 -17.07 -10.37 -0.43
N LEU A 206 -17.00 -9.04 -0.43
CA LEU A 206 -15.86 -8.28 -0.99
C LEU A 206 -14.56 -8.61 -0.24
N GLU A 207 -14.60 -8.72 1.08
CA GLU A 207 -13.45 -9.14 1.88
C GLU A 207 -13.00 -10.57 1.54
N ASN A 208 -13.94 -11.47 1.31
CA ASN A 208 -13.63 -12.85 0.87
C ASN A 208 -12.97 -12.88 -0.52
N ILE A 209 -13.41 -12.04 -1.47
CA ILE A 209 -12.71 -11.90 -2.78
C ILE A 209 -11.26 -11.48 -2.55
N LYS A 210 -11.04 -10.47 -1.71
CA LYS A 210 -9.71 -9.96 -1.38
C LYS A 210 -8.82 -11.05 -0.75
N ASN A 211 -9.34 -11.78 0.23
CA ASN A 211 -8.62 -12.86 0.89
C ASN A 211 -8.26 -14.00 -0.07
N ASN A 212 -9.16 -14.36 -0.98
CA ASN A 212 -8.92 -15.38 -1.99
C ASN A 212 -7.78 -14.98 -2.94
N ILE A 213 -7.79 -13.73 -3.42
CA ILE A 213 -6.73 -13.20 -4.30
C ILE A 213 -5.37 -13.23 -3.57
N ASN A 214 -5.35 -12.81 -2.31
CA ASN A 214 -4.13 -12.82 -1.49
C ASN A 214 -3.63 -14.24 -1.15
N SER A 215 -4.52 -15.22 -1.20
CA SER A 215 -4.21 -16.65 -0.98
C SER A 215 -3.88 -17.40 -2.28
N ASN A 216 -3.56 -16.69 -3.37
CA ASN A 216 -3.26 -17.25 -4.69
C ASN A 216 -4.41 -18.09 -5.33
N VAL A 217 -5.65 -17.85 -4.92
CA VAL A 217 -6.81 -18.37 -5.66
C VAL A 217 -6.92 -17.61 -6.97
N GLN A 218 -7.33 -18.30 -8.04
CA GLN A 218 -7.45 -17.67 -9.35
C GLN A 218 -8.37 -16.42 -9.29
N PRO A 219 -7.85 -15.21 -9.57
CA PRO A 219 -8.58 -13.97 -9.36
C PRO A 219 -9.93 -13.94 -10.07
N ARG A 220 -9.97 -14.42 -11.33
CA ARG A 220 -11.18 -14.42 -12.14
C ARG A 220 -12.33 -15.18 -11.48
N ILE A 221 -12.09 -16.39 -10.97
CA ILE A 221 -13.11 -17.18 -10.28
C ILE A 221 -13.58 -16.46 -9.01
N SER A 222 -12.65 -15.86 -8.25
CA SER A 222 -12.98 -15.12 -7.04
C SER A 222 -13.91 -13.94 -7.32
N TRP A 223 -13.63 -13.18 -8.40
CA TRP A 223 -14.48 -12.07 -8.84
C TRP A 223 -15.85 -12.55 -9.35
N GLU A 224 -15.89 -13.56 -10.24
CA GLU A 224 -17.13 -14.10 -10.79
C GLU A 224 -18.07 -14.58 -9.68
N VAL A 225 -17.58 -15.45 -8.80
CA VAL A 225 -18.38 -16.01 -7.69
C VAL A 225 -18.81 -14.91 -6.71
N GLY A 226 -17.90 -14.00 -6.36
CA GLY A 226 -18.20 -12.93 -5.42
C GLY A 226 -19.28 -11.97 -5.96
N LEU A 227 -19.14 -11.48 -7.19
CA LEU A 227 -20.11 -10.56 -7.80
C LEU A 227 -21.47 -11.22 -8.03
N LEU A 228 -21.52 -12.52 -8.37
CA LEU A 228 -22.77 -13.28 -8.47
C LEU A 228 -23.47 -13.40 -7.12
N LYS A 229 -22.72 -13.66 -6.03
CA LYS A 229 -23.29 -13.67 -4.67
C LYS A 229 -23.84 -12.31 -4.27
N ILE A 230 -23.13 -11.22 -4.59
CA ILE A 230 -23.60 -9.86 -4.29
C ILE A 230 -24.91 -9.55 -5.02
N LYS A 231 -25.05 -10.01 -6.28
CA LYS A 231 -26.33 -9.86 -7.00
C LYS A 231 -27.51 -10.54 -6.29
N LEU A 232 -27.29 -11.67 -5.61
CA LEU A 232 -28.33 -12.38 -4.88
C LEU A 232 -28.72 -11.70 -3.57
N GLU A 233 -27.87 -10.83 -3.04
CA GLU A 233 -28.09 -10.07 -1.80
C GLU A 233 -28.68 -8.65 -2.05
N ASN A 234 -28.77 -8.22 -3.31
CA ASN A 234 -29.41 -6.98 -3.75
C ASN A 234 -30.83 -7.24 -4.27
#